data_dc23d6faab8697bbc54ba1210b7f4335
#
_entry.id   dc23d6faab8697bbc54ba1210b7f4335
#
_cell.length_a   1.000
_cell.length_b   1.000
_cell.length_c   1.000
_cell.angle_alpha   90.00
_cell.angle_beta   90.00
_cell.angle_gamma   90.00
#
_symmetry.space_group_name_H-M   'P 1'
#
loop_
_entity.id
_entity.type
_entity.pdbx_description
1 polymer ?
#
loop_
_entity_poly.entity_id
_entity_poly.type
_entity_poly.pdbx_seq_one_letter_code
_entity_poly.pdbx_strand_id
1 'polypeptide(L)'
;CSHVVGSLEAGKLADLVLWKPAFFGVKPSLIVKGGMIIAAAMGDPNASIPTPQPVHYRPMFGAFGGALQATSFTFVSQAAYGNGLRDRLGLAKQVIAVKGTRDLKKSDMIHNDYLPKIEVDPETYRVVADGEHLVCEPAKVLPMAQRYFLF
;
A
#
# COMPACT_ATOMS: atom_id res chain seq x y z
N CYS A 1 -12.79 5.63 -5.45
CA CYS A 1 -11.53 5.71 -6.23
C CYS A 1 -11.15 4.39 -6.92
N SER A 2 -11.86 3.31 -6.63
CA SER A 2 -11.59 1.96 -7.16
C SER A 2 -11.63 1.84 -8.69
N HIS A 3 -12.23 2.82 -9.37
CA HIS A 3 -12.25 2.89 -10.82
C HIS A 3 -10.91 3.33 -11.46
N VAL A 4 -9.98 3.86 -10.65
CA VAL A 4 -8.67 4.34 -11.13
C VAL A 4 -7.48 3.74 -10.39
N VAL A 5 -7.68 3.23 -9.16
CA VAL A 5 -6.62 2.67 -8.31
C VAL A 5 -7.14 1.48 -7.49
N GLY A 6 -6.25 0.71 -6.90
CA GLY A 6 -6.56 -0.30 -5.89
C GLY A 6 -6.65 -1.74 -6.40
N SER A 7 -6.47 -1.98 -7.69
CA SER A 7 -6.36 -3.33 -8.25
C SER A 7 -5.49 -3.34 -9.51
N LEU A 8 -5.01 -4.52 -9.88
CA LEU A 8 -4.21 -4.75 -11.08
C LEU A 8 -5.12 -5.10 -12.27
N GLU A 9 -5.78 -4.07 -12.79
CA GLU A 9 -6.70 -4.20 -13.91
C GLU A 9 -6.35 -3.21 -15.02
N ALA A 10 -6.60 -3.59 -16.26
CA ALA A 10 -6.40 -2.69 -17.40
C ALA A 10 -7.23 -1.41 -17.24
N GLY A 11 -6.61 -0.26 -17.47
CA GLY A 11 -7.22 1.06 -17.33
C GLY A 11 -7.05 1.71 -15.95
N LYS A 12 -6.49 1.00 -14.96
CA LYS A 12 -6.12 1.58 -13.66
C LYS A 12 -4.65 1.95 -13.60
N LEU A 13 -4.32 2.82 -12.63
CA LEU A 13 -2.95 3.21 -12.39
C LEU A 13 -2.12 2.00 -11.93
N ALA A 14 -1.00 1.78 -12.58
CA ALA A 14 -0.11 0.66 -12.28
C ALA A 14 0.74 0.97 -11.02
N ASP A 15 0.10 0.86 -9.86
CA ASP A 15 0.72 0.99 -8.54
C ASP A 15 0.94 -0.39 -7.96
N LEU A 16 2.19 -0.80 -7.80
CA LEU A 16 2.60 -2.17 -7.45
C LEU A 16 3.65 -2.13 -6.36
N VAL A 17 3.58 -3.09 -5.44
CA VAL A 17 4.68 -3.38 -4.51
C VAL A 17 5.06 -4.84 -4.65
N LEU A 18 6.30 -5.10 -5.02
CA LEU A 18 6.85 -6.45 -5.14
C LEU A 18 7.61 -6.83 -3.89
N TRP A 19 7.30 -8.01 -3.37
CA TRP A 19 7.88 -8.54 -2.16
C TRP A 19 8.59 -9.87 -2.42
N LYS A 20 9.73 -10.07 -1.76
CA LYS A 20 10.20 -11.43 -1.52
C LYS A 20 9.34 -12.01 -0.39
N PRO A 21 8.80 -13.26 -0.51
CA PRO A 21 7.91 -13.82 0.51
C PRO A 21 8.47 -13.74 1.93
N ALA A 22 9.78 -13.96 2.08
CA ALA A 22 10.47 -13.89 3.37
C ALA A 22 10.46 -12.49 4.02
N PHE A 23 10.20 -11.43 3.27
CA PHE A 23 10.21 -10.04 3.72
C PHE A 23 8.86 -9.33 3.49
N PHE A 24 7.81 -10.10 3.27
CA PHE A 24 6.48 -9.54 3.04
C PHE A 24 6.04 -8.63 4.19
N GLY A 25 5.57 -7.44 3.84
CA GLY A 25 5.11 -6.42 4.79
C GLY A 25 6.24 -5.64 5.49
N VAL A 26 7.50 -6.01 5.31
CA VAL A 26 8.64 -5.38 6.00
C VAL A 26 9.57 -4.66 5.04
N LYS A 27 10.03 -5.34 4.00
CA LYS A 27 11.03 -4.81 3.07
C LYS A 27 10.64 -5.13 1.63
N PRO A 28 10.02 -4.20 0.90
CA PRO A 28 9.70 -4.42 -0.50
C PRO A 28 10.97 -4.54 -1.36
N SER A 29 10.92 -5.34 -2.41
CA SER A 29 12.03 -5.43 -3.38
C SER A 29 11.96 -4.29 -4.38
N LEU A 30 10.74 -3.89 -4.75
CA LEU A 30 10.49 -2.89 -5.78
C LEU A 30 9.16 -2.22 -5.51
N ILE A 31 9.11 -0.90 -5.67
CA ILE A 31 7.86 -0.13 -5.69
C ILE A 31 7.71 0.55 -7.04
N VAL A 32 6.58 0.28 -7.67
CA VAL A 32 6.18 0.91 -8.94
C VAL A 32 4.98 1.80 -8.67
N LYS A 33 5.01 2.99 -9.23
CA LYS A 33 3.89 3.93 -9.18
C LYS A 33 3.60 4.47 -10.56
N GLY A 34 2.35 4.31 -11.02
CA GLY A 34 1.96 4.71 -12.37
C GLY A 34 2.80 4.06 -13.48
N GLY A 35 3.29 2.85 -13.25
CA GLY A 35 4.17 2.13 -14.18
C GLY A 35 5.65 2.50 -14.10
N MET A 36 6.04 3.46 -13.24
CA MET A 36 7.46 3.85 -13.06
C MET A 36 8.02 3.33 -11.74
N ILE A 37 9.24 2.83 -11.75
CA ILE A 37 9.94 2.42 -10.53
C ILE A 37 10.27 3.67 -9.72
N ILE A 38 9.75 3.74 -8.48
CA ILE A 38 10.00 4.87 -7.57
C ILE A 38 10.99 4.54 -6.47
N ALA A 39 11.10 3.27 -6.08
CA ALA A 39 12.08 2.82 -5.12
C ALA A 39 12.41 1.34 -5.34
N ALA A 40 13.65 0.98 -5.11
CA ALA A 40 14.13 -0.40 -5.23
C ALA A 40 15.32 -0.64 -4.30
N ALA A 41 15.50 -1.90 -3.91
CA ALA A 41 16.72 -2.33 -3.26
C ALA A 41 17.85 -2.39 -4.30
N MET A 42 18.88 -1.57 -4.10
CA MET A 42 20.07 -1.50 -4.96
C MET A 42 21.34 -1.58 -4.13
N GLY A 43 22.35 -2.22 -4.69
CA GLY A 43 23.72 -2.09 -4.19
C GLY A 43 24.36 -0.77 -4.62
N ASP A 44 25.50 -0.48 -4.05
CA ASP A 44 26.31 0.66 -4.51
C ASP A 44 26.78 0.43 -5.94
N PRO A 45 26.71 1.45 -6.79
CA PRO A 45 27.16 1.32 -8.18
C PRO A 45 28.67 1.06 -8.20
N ASN A 46 29.02 -0.15 -8.54
CA ASN A 46 30.40 -0.57 -8.73
C ASN A 46 30.46 -1.54 -9.91
N ALA A 47 31.00 -1.10 -11.01
CA ALA A 47 31.10 -1.89 -12.24
C ALA A 47 31.95 -3.15 -12.10
N SER A 48 32.76 -3.24 -11.08
CA SER A 48 33.68 -4.37 -10.86
C SER A 48 33.07 -5.54 -10.06
N ILE A 49 31.88 -5.32 -9.47
CA ILE A 49 31.24 -6.31 -8.59
C ILE A 49 29.93 -6.77 -9.22
N PRO A 50 29.77 -8.08 -9.55
CA PRO A 50 28.53 -8.63 -10.11
C PRO A 50 27.31 -8.46 -9.21
N THR A 51 27.50 -8.48 -7.90
CA THR A 51 26.48 -8.24 -6.86
C THR A 51 26.90 -7.05 -6.00
N PRO A 52 26.52 -5.82 -6.37
CA PRO A 52 26.89 -4.63 -5.61
C PRO A 52 26.43 -4.69 -4.17
N GLN A 53 27.31 -4.35 -3.24
CA GLN A 53 27.06 -4.31 -1.80
C GLN A 53 27.71 -3.06 -1.18
N PRO A 54 27.17 -2.53 -0.08
CA PRO A 54 25.92 -2.94 0.57
C PRO A 54 24.68 -2.59 -0.25
N VAL A 55 23.60 -3.37 -0.06
CA VAL A 55 22.31 -3.13 -0.72
C VAL A 55 21.48 -2.16 0.11
N HIS A 56 21.13 -1.03 -0.47
CA HIS A 56 20.30 0.00 0.13
C HIS A 56 18.98 0.14 -0.60
N TYR A 57 17.95 0.55 0.11
CA TYR A 57 16.68 0.93 -0.50
C TYR A 57 16.78 2.37 -1.01
N ARG A 58 16.70 2.54 -2.31
CA ARG A 58 16.97 3.82 -2.95
C ARG A 58 15.80 4.33 -3.77
N PRO A 59 15.58 5.66 -3.78
CA PRO A 59 14.67 6.28 -4.74
C PRO A 59 15.21 6.10 -6.17
N MET A 60 14.29 5.84 -7.10
CA MET A 60 14.57 5.54 -8.50
C MET A 60 13.85 6.54 -9.42
N PHE A 61 13.84 6.27 -10.70
CA PHE A 61 13.40 7.14 -11.78
C PHE A 61 12.09 7.89 -11.53
N GLY A 62 11.06 7.19 -11.07
CA GLY A 62 9.72 7.75 -10.81
C GLY A 62 9.64 8.62 -9.54
N ALA A 63 10.71 8.65 -8.73
CA ALA A 63 10.76 9.46 -7.51
C ALA A 63 11.21 10.90 -7.76
N PHE A 64 11.55 11.27 -9.00
CA PHE A 64 12.17 12.54 -9.31
C PHE A 64 11.41 13.36 -10.36
N GLY A 65 11.55 14.68 -10.28
CA GLY A 65 11.09 15.64 -11.30
C GLY A 65 9.60 15.52 -11.61
N GLY A 66 9.26 15.66 -12.88
CA GLY A 66 7.88 15.60 -13.38
C GLY A 66 7.18 14.24 -13.22
N ALA A 67 7.94 13.17 -13.01
CA ALA A 67 7.37 11.85 -12.79
C ALA A 67 6.51 11.77 -11.51
N LEU A 68 6.85 12.51 -10.46
CA LEU A 68 6.07 12.61 -9.22
C LEU A 68 4.63 13.09 -9.46
N GLN A 69 4.45 14.04 -10.37
CA GLN A 69 3.13 14.56 -10.73
C GLN A 69 2.42 13.64 -11.73
N ALA A 70 3.15 13.13 -12.71
CA ALA A 70 2.58 12.31 -13.80
C ALA A 70 2.06 10.96 -13.31
N THR A 71 2.64 10.39 -12.25
CA THR A 71 2.31 9.07 -11.71
C THR A 71 1.37 9.11 -10.50
N SER A 72 0.79 10.26 -10.16
CA SER A 72 -0.08 10.39 -8.99
C SER A 72 -1.32 11.23 -9.27
N PHE A 73 -2.36 10.95 -8.45
CA PHE A 73 -3.62 11.69 -8.49
C PHE A 73 -3.83 12.49 -7.21
N THR A 74 -4.56 13.60 -7.33
CA THR A 74 -5.17 14.30 -6.20
C THR A 74 -6.65 13.98 -6.19
N PHE A 75 -7.13 13.34 -5.13
CA PHE A 75 -8.54 13.01 -4.97
C PHE A 75 -9.27 14.17 -4.30
N VAL A 76 -10.39 14.56 -4.89
CA VAL A 76 -11.19 15.70 -4.42
C VAL A 76 -12.68 15.36 -4.40
N SER A 77 -13.49 16.17 -3.73
CA SER A 77 -14.94 16.03 -3.78
C SER A 77 -15.48 16.37 -5.18
N GLN A 78 -16.69 15.88 -5.49
CA GLN A 78 -17.39 16.21 -6.74
C GLN A 78 -17.54 17.74 -6.92
N ALA A 79 -17.90 18.42 -5.82
CA ALA A 79 -18.08 19.89 -5.83
C ALA A 79 -16.76 20.61 -6.13
N ALA A 80 -15.66 20.20 -5.50
CA ALA A 80 -14.34 20.80 -5.75
C ALA A 80 -13.86 20.57 -7.19
N TYR A 81 -14.12 19.37 -7.73
CA TYR A 81 -13.82 19.04 -9.11
C TYR A 81 -14.61 19.91 -10.08
N GLY A 82 -15.93 20.03 -9.88
CA GLY A 82 -16.82 20.84 -10.72
C GLY A 82 -16.50 22.34 -10.67
N ASN A 83 -15.92 22.81 -9.55
CA ASN A 83 -15.49 24.21 -9.40
C ASN A 83 -14.08 24.50 -9.94
N GLY A 84 -13.49 23.59 -10.72
CA GLY A 84 -12.19 23.80 -11.37
C GLY A 84 -11.02 23.95 -10.39
N LEU A 85 -11.03 23.19 -9.29
CA LEU A 85 -10.00 23.29 -8.24
C LEU A 85 -8.58 23.15 -8.78
N ARG A 86 -8.38 22.30 -9.79
CA ARG A 86 -7.05 22.09 -10.40
C ARG A 86 -6.45 23.40 -10.90
N ASP A 87 -7.21 24.14 -11.70
CA ASP A 87 -6.74 25.36 -12.34
C ASP A 87 -6.61 26.50 -11.32
N ARG A 88 -7.57 26.59 -10.39
CA ARG A 88 -7.56 27.61 -9.33
C ARG A 88 -6.37 27.49 -8.39
N LEU A 89 -5.87 26.27 -8.13
CA LEU A 89 -4.71 26.03 -7.28
C LEU A 89 -3.42 25.76 -8.06
N GLY A 90 -3.47 25.76 -9.39
CA GLY A 90 -2.29 25.47 -10.23
C GLY A 90 -1.72 24.07 -9.98
N LEU A 91 -2.58 23.07 -9.75
CA LEU A 91 -2.12 21.72 -9.42
C LEU A 91 -1.51 21.01 -10.64
N ALA A 92 -0.26 20.61 -10.54
CA ALA A 92 0.42 19.84 -11.58
C ALA A 92 -0.09 18.41 -11.68
N LYS A 93 -0.51 17.80 -10.56
CA LYS A 93 -1.09 16.46 -10.52
C LYS A 93 -2.47 16.44 -11.21
N GLN A 94 -2.80 15.28 -11.78
CA GLN A 94 -4.17 15.03 -12.22
C GLN A 94 -5.11 15.01 -11.03
N VAL A 95 -6.30 15.60 -11.21
CA VAL A 95 -7.33 15.66 -10.17
C VAL A 95 -8.47 14.73 -10.55
N ILE A 96 -8.90 13.91 -9.60
CA ILE A 96 -9.98 12.94 -9.77
C ILE A 96 -11.04 13.15 -8.70
N ALA A 97 -12.30 13.24 -9.14
CA ALA A 97 -13.43 13.32 -8.25
C ALA A 97 -13.72 11.95 -7.61
N VAL A 98 -13.82 11.90 -6.28
CA VAL A 98 -14.21 10.67 -5.57
C VAL A 98 -15.68 10.34 -5.81
N LYS A 99 -15.99 9.04 -5.90
CA LYS A 99 -17.33 8.51 -6.13
C LYS A 99 -17.63 7.38 -5.16
N GLY A 100 -18.92 7.21 -4.78
CA GLY A 100 -19.39 6.07 -4.01
C GLY A 100 -18.67 5.88 -2.67
N THR A 101 -18.45 6.96 -1.89
CA THR A 101 -17.67 6.91 -0.65
C THR A 101 -18.52 6.92 0.62
N ARG A 102 -19.82 7.26 0.54
CA ARG A 102 -20.67 7.46 1.72
C ARG A 102 -21.36 6.19 2.21
N ASP A 103 -21.72 5.31 1.30
CA ASP A 103 -22.54 4.12 1.60
C ASP A 103 -21.71 2.84 1.69
N LEU A 104 -20.37 2.95 1.65
CA LEU A 104 -19.46 1.82 1.73
C LEU A 104 -19.47 1.23 3.14
N LYS A 105 -19.66 -0.09 3.19
CA LYS A 105 -19.63 -0.91 4.41
C LYS A 105 -18.51 -1.93 4.32
N LYS A 106 -18.21 -2.57 5.43
CA LYS A 106 -17.23 -3.67 5.49
C LYS A 106 -17.61 -4.81 4.52
N SER A 107 -18.91 -5.10 4.37
CA SER A 107 -19.43 -6.10 3.44
C SER A 107 -19.16 -5.83 1.96
N ASP A 108 -18.81 -4.59 1.60
CA ASP A 108 -18.50 -4.21 0.23
C ASP A 108 -17.01 -4.36 -0.11
N MET A 109 -16.19 -4.76 0.87
CA MET A 109 -14.75 -4.91 0.71
C MET A 109 -14.41 -6.24 0.05
N ILE A 110 -13.62 -6.21 -1.01
CA ILE A 110 -13.13 -7.40 -1.71
C ILE A 110 -12.10 -8.11 -0.83
N HIS A 111 -12.28 -9.43 -0.60
CA HIS A 111 -11.42 -10.28 0.23
C HIS A 111 -11.27 -9.86 1.69
N ASN A 112 -12.10 -8.95 2.19
CA ASN A 112 -12.09 -8.53 3.58
C ASN A 112 -13.49 -8.11 4.04
N ASP A 113 -14.51 -8.84 3.62
CA ASP A 113 -15.92 -8.59 3.86
C ASP A 113 -16.47 -9.34 5.10
N TYR A 114 -15.68 -10.27 5.66
CA TYR A 114 -16.06 -11.05 6.81
C TYR A 114 -16.34 -10.17 8.05
N LEU A 115 -17.52 -10.35 8.64
CA LEU A 115 -18.04 -9.62 9.80
C LEU A 115 -18.42 -10.60 10.91
N PRO A 116 -17.47 -11.18 11.63
CA PRO A 116 -17.78 -12.11 12.72
C PRO A 116 -18.49 -11.39 13.87
N LYS A 117 -19.39 -12.07 14.54
CA LYS A 117 -19.92 -11.64 15.83
C LYS A 117 -18.86 -11.92 16.90
N ILE A 118 -18.19 -10.88 17.36
CA ILE A 118 -17.13 -11.00 18.37
C ILE A 118 -17.71 -10.69 19.73
N GLU A 119 -17.48 -11.59 20.69
CA GLU A 119 -17.81 -11.44 22.10
C GLU A 119 -16.50 -11.51 22.90
N VAL A 120 -16.29 -10.53 23.76
CA VAL A 120 -15.11 -10.47 24.63
C VAL A 120 -15.59 -10.43 26.08
N ASP A 121 -15.15 -11.38 26.88
CA ASP A 121 -15.39 -11.39 28.32
C ASP A 121 -14.41 -10.39 29.00
N PRO A 122 -14.90 -9.35 29.68
CA PRO A 122 -14.04 -8.32 30.26
C PRO A 122 -13.23 -8.77 31.48
N GLU A 123 -13.62 -9.88 32.12
CA GLU A 123 -12.92 -10.40 33.29
C GLU A 123 -11.84 -11.42 32.91
N THR A 124 -12.15 -12.32 31.99
CA THR A 124 -11.26 -13.42 31.60
C THR A 124 -10.50 -13.14 30.31
N TYR A 125 -10.87 -12.07 29.59
CA TYR A 125 -10.38 -11.73 28.25
C TYR A 125 -10.59 -12.83 27.21
N ARG A 126 -11.53 -13.75 27.49
CA ARG A 126 -11.92 -14.78 26.53
C ARG A 126 -12.59 -14.15 25.33
N VAL A 127 -12.08 -14.46 24.14
CA VAL A 127 -12.61 -13.97 22.86
C VAL A 127 -13.32 -15.11 22.14
N VAL A 128 -14.56 -14.87 21.74
CA VAL A 128 -15.36 -15.81 20.95
C VAL A 128 -15.78 -15.11 19.66
N ALA A 129 -15.59 -15.75 18.52
CA ALA A 129 -16.04 -15.26 17.22
C ALA A 129 -17.02 -16.27 16.61
N ASP A 130 -18.25 -15.84 16.33
CA ASP A 130 -19.33 -16.68 15.79
C ASP A 130 -19.57 -17.99 16.60
N GLY A 131 -19.35 -17.93 17.91
CA GLY A 131 -19.48 -19.07 18.81
C GLY A 131 -18.21 -19.92 18.97
N GLU A 132 -17.17 -19.66 18.21
CA GLU A 132 -15.87 -20.35 18.32
C GLU A 132 -14.93 -19.60 19.26
N HIS A 133 -14.37 -20.31 20.24
CA HIS A 133 -13.38 -19.74 21.15
C HIS A 133 -12.04 -19.58 20.43
N LEU A 134 -11.59 -18.34 20.29
CA LEU A 134 -10.30 -18.03 19.68
C LEU A 134 -9.18 -18.23 20.70
N VAL A 135 -8.27 -19.13 20.39
CA VAL A 135 -7.08 -19.42 21.20
C VAL A 135 -5.86 -19.30 20.31
N CYS A 136 -4.83 -18.65 20.82
CA CYS A 136 -3.54 -18.57 20.15
C CYS A 136 -2.46 -19.09 21.10
N GLU A 137 -1.67 -20.05 20.65
CA GLU A 137 -0.51 -20.50 21.38
C GLU A 137 0.54 -19.37 21.48
N PRO A 138 1.26 -19.27 22.61
CA PRO A 138 2.34 -18.30 22.74
C PRO A 138 3.34 -18.42 21.60
N ALA A 139 3.68 -17.31 21.01
CA ALA A 139 4.65 -17.29 19.90
C ALA A 139 6.03 -17.70 20.44
N LYS A 140 6.59 -18.78 19.91
CA LYS A 140 7.95 -19.24 20.20
C LYS A 140 9.01 -18.51 19.39
N VAL A 141 8.62 -18.00 18.23
CA VAL A 141 9.49 -17.29 17.29
C VAL A 141 8.72 -16.10 16.71
N LEU A 142 9.36 -14.94 16.70
CA LEU A 142 8.83 -13.72 16.06
C LEU A 142 9.66 -13.40 14.82
N PRO A 143 9.44 -14.08 13.69
CA PRO A 143 10.31 -13.97 12.51
C PRO A 143 10.36 -12.55 11.92
N MET A 144 9.31 -11.78 12.06
CA MET A 144 9.26 -10.39 11.62
C MET A 144 10.18 -9.50 12.46
N ALA A 145 10.21 -9.67 13.79
CA ALA A 145 11.05 -8.87 14.68
C ALA A 145 12.54 -9.10 14.40
N GLN A 146 12.95 -10.35 14.14
CA GLN A 146 14.33 -10.66 13.79
C GLN A 146 14.76 -10.04 12.46
N ARG A 147 13.85 -9.90 11.51
CA ARG A 147 14.13 -9.33 10.19
C ARG A 147 14.06 -7.82 10.16
N TYR A 148 13.32 -7.23 11.08
CA TYR A 148 13.13 -5.79 11.17
C TYR A 148 14.40 -5.05 11.59
N PHE A 149 15.23 -5.68 12.40
CA PHE A 149 16.48 -5.12 12.95
C PHE A 149 17.75 -5.49 12.16
N LEU A 150 17.60 -6.09 11.00
CA LEU A 150 18.70 -6.44 10.11
C LEU A 150 18.97 -5.37 9.03
N PHE A 151 18.81 -4.12 9.39
CA PHE A 151 19.07 -2.97 8.52
C PHE A 151 20.28 -2.18 8.95
#